data_7195f8d1f37cb9185231777ccc0e47e5
#
_entry.id   7195f8d1f37cb9185231777ccc0e47e5
#
_cell.length_a   1.000
_cell.length_b   1.000
_cell.length_c   1.000
_cell.angle_alpha   90.00
_cell.angle_beta   90.00
_cell.angle_gamma   90.00
#
_symmetry.space_group_name_H-M   'P 1'
#
loop_
_entity.id
_entity.type
_entity.pdbx_description
1 polymer ?
#
loop_
_entity_poly.entity_id
_entity_poly.type
_entity_poly.pdbx_seq_one_letter_code
_entity_poly.pdbx_strand_id
1 'polypeptide(L)'
;VRKKTYAMRYVAGQPVERIFPPGEMHYPGQALPTGPLLLEGDVLRVMVWNIFKQQRMNWLSVLQNFGKDTQLVLLQEAQSTPDLIRFATTHYLSADQVPAIILPHPSGVMTLSAAQPVYCCPLREREPLLRLAKSSLVTVYALQNGQRLMVINIHAVNFSFGVEVYTKQLAAIGEQLVHHQGPAIMAGDFNAWSQQRISALNRFAAGMRLQEVCFVDDQRRKAFGRPLDFVFYRELIVNQSSVLVTTASDHNPLLVEFSLI
;
A
#
# COMPACT_ATOMS: atom_id res chain seq x y z
N VAL A 1 0.20 22.30 -17.36
CA VAL A 1 1.19 22.04 -16.29
C VAL A 1 0.86 20.66 -15.71
N ARG A 2 1.70 19.61 -15.97
CA ARG A 2 1.57 18.31 -15.30
C ARG A 2 1.77 18.57 -13.80
N LYS A 3 0.71 18.38 -13.00
CA LYS A 3 0.87 18.41 -11.53
C LYS A 3 1.90 17.34 -11.19
N LYS A 4 3.02 17.74 -10.59
CA LYS A 4 4.06 16.81 -10.15
C LYS A 4 3.45 15.82 -9.15
N THR A 5 3.69 14.52 -9.36
CA THR A 5 3.34 13.49 -8.38
C THR A 5 4.26 13.64 -7.18
N TYR A 6 3.73 13.54 -5.98
CA TYR A 6 4.51 13.59 -4.73
C TYR A 6 3.79 12.77 -3.65
N ALA A 7 4.56 12.35 -2.65
CA ALA A 7 4.03 11.88 -1.37
C ALA A 7 4.13 12.98 -0.31
N MET A 8 3.19 12.99 0.61
CA MET A 8 3.21 13.81 1.82
C MET A 8 3.61 12.91 2.98
N ARG A 9 4.72 13.24 3.65
CA ARG A 9 5.20 12.51 4.84
C ARG A 9 4.78 13.25 6.09
N TYR A 10 4.13 12.51 6.98
CA TYR A 10 3.72 12.95 8.31
C TYR A 10 4.57 12.23 9.36
N VAL A 11 5.28 13.01 10.18
CA VAL A 11 6.09 12.52 11.30
C VAL A 11 5.74 13.37 12.53
N ALA A 12 5.63 12.73 13.69
CA ALA A 12 5.31 13.42 14.94
C ALA A 12 6.28 14.57 15.21
N GLY A 13 5.73 15.76 15.50
CA GLY A 13 6.52 16.95 15.83
C GLY A 13 7.30 17.57 14.68
N GLN A 14 7.09 17.13 13.44
CA GLN A 14 7.76 17.67 12.26
C GLN A 14 6.75 18.30 11.27
N PRO A 15 7.17 19.30 10.51
CA PRO A 15 6.35 19.82 9.42
C PRO A 15 6.17 18.76 8.34
N VAL A 16 5.05 18.83 7.60
CA VAL A 16 4.75 17.89 6.50
C VAL A 16 5.77 18.09 5.38
N GLU A 17 6.45 17.00 5.03
CA GLU A 17 7.42 16.96 3.94
C GLU A 17 6.78 16.50 2.63
N ARG A 18 7.20 17.05 1.51
CA ARG A 18 6.84 16.56 0.17
C ARG A 18 7.99 15.78 -0.42
N ILE A 19 7.73 14.53 -0.77
CA ILE A 19 8.70 13.62 -1.36
C ILE A 19 8.32 13.41 -2.82
N PHE A 20 9.23 13.72 -3.72
CA PHE A 20 9.04 13.54 -5.16
C PHE A 20 9.64 12.21 -5.63
N PRO A 21 9.13 11.63 -6.73
CA PRO A 21 9.75 10.45 -7.31
C PRO A 21 11.24 10.73 -7.59
N PRO A 22 12.14 9.79 -7.30
CA PRO A 22 13.56 9.94 -7.65
C PRO A 22 13.70 10.12 -9.16
N GLY A 23 14.58 11.04 -9.57
CA GLY A 23 14.79 11.39 -11.00
C GLY A 23 15.40 10.27 -11.82
N GLU A 24 16.22 9.44 -11.20
CA GLU A 24 16.70 8.16 -11.71
C GLU A 24 16.39 7.09 -10.67
N MET A 25 16.07 5.87 -11.11
CA MET A 25 15.89 4.72 -10.20
C MET A 25 17.24 4.31 -9.62
N HIS A 26 17.84 5.20 -8.86
CA HIS A 26 18.96 4.86 -8.02
C HIS A 26 18.38 4.19 -6.77
N TYR A 27 18.31 2.88 -6.84
CA TYR A 27 18.19 2.08 -5.64
C TYR A 27 19.23 2.62 -4.66
N PRO A 28 18.84 3.07 -3.44
CA PRO A 28 19.82 3.58 -2.51
C PRO A 28 20.84 2.47 -2.29
N GLY A 29 22.02 2.59 -2.91
CA GLY A 29 23.15 1.74 -2.62
C GLY A 29 23.30 1.71 -1.11
N GLN A 30 23.93 0.83 -0.51
CA GLN A 30 24.29 0.57 0.89
C GLN A 30 24.07 1.66 1.97
N ALA A 31 23.17 2.65 1.77
CA ALA A 31 22.81 3.61 2.79
C ALA A 31 22.25 2.86 3.99
N LEU A 32 22.98 2.87 5.09
CA LEU A 32 22.53 2.31 6.37
C LEU A 32 21.34 3.14 6.86
N PRO A 33 20.32 2.50 7.45
CA PRO A 33 19.20 3.24 8.03
C PRO A 33 19.75 4.09 9.19
N THR A 34 19.34 5.34 9.24
CA THR A 34 19.69 6.26 10.32
C THR A 34 18.72 6.21 11.50
N GLY A 35 17.80 5.25 11.51
CA GLY A 35 16.74 5.12 12.50
C GLY A 35 16.36 3.67 12.80
N PRO A 36 15.28 3.45 13.57
CA PRO A 36 14.78 2.12 13.88
C PRO A 36 14.49 1.30 12.62
N LEU A 37 14.74 0.00 12.69
CA LEU A 37 14.39 -0.94 11.65
C LEU A 37 12.88 -1.25 11.67
N LEU A 38 12.34 -1.68 10.55
CA LEU A 38 10.91 -2.02 10.44
C LEU A 38 10.52 -3.16 11.40
N LEU A 39 11.44 -4.06 11.63
CA LEU A 39 11.28 -5.22 12.50
C LEU A 39 12.38 -5.26 13.57
N GLU A 40 11.97 -5.47 14.80
CA GLU A 40 12.83 -5.86 15.93
C GLU A 40 12.75 -7.38 16.19
N GLY A 41 12.40 -8.18 15.19
CA GLY A 41 12.22 -9.63 15.28
C GLY A 41 11.92 -10.22 13.92
N ASP A 42 11.54 -11.50 13.88
CA ASP A 42 11.37 -12.24 12.63
C ASP A 42 9.95 -12.16 12.06
N VAL A 43 9.02 -11.50 12.77
CA VAL A 43 7.59 -11.47 12.43
C VAL A 43 7.15 -10.08 11.98
N LEU A 44 6.66 -9.99 10.76
CA LEU A 44 6.09 -8.79 10.16
C LEU A 44 4.56 -8.89 10.09
N ARG A 45 3.86 -8.01 10.79
CA ARG A 45 2.42 -7.89 10.71
C ARG A 45 2.02 -6.75 9.79
N VAL A 46 1.11 -7.05 8.87
CA VAL A 46 0.65 -6.12 7.86
C VAL A 46 -0.88 -6.07 7.88
N MET A 47 -1.43 -4.86 7.90
CA MET A 47 -2.85 -4.60 7.69
C MET A 47 -3.05 -3.88 6.36
N VAL A 48 -4.00 -4.34 5.55
CA VAL A 48 -4.36 -3.72 4.27
C VAL A 48 -5.83 -3.37 4.27
N TRP A 49 -6.18 -2.12 3.99
CA TRP A 49 -7.57 -1.70 4.11
C TRP A 49 -7.92 -0.46 3.28
N ASN A 50 -8.91 -0.59 2.38
CA ASN A 50 -9.59 0.56 1.81
C ASN A 50 -10.58 1.10 2.85
N ILE A 51 -10.31 2.29 3.42
CA ILE A 51 -11.09 2.87 4.52
C ILE A 51 -12.25 3.76 4.06
N PHE A 52 -12.57 3.75 2.77
CA PHE A 52 -13.73 4.44 2.20
C PHE A 52 -13.81 5.92 2.60
N LYS A 53 -12.68 6.63 2.54
CA LYS A 53 -12.54 8.06 2.95
C LYS A 53 -13.09 8.36 4.35
N GLN A 54 -13.01 7.39 5.25
CA GLN A 54 -13.55 7.47 6.63
C GLN A 54 -15.03 7.90 6.68
N GLN A 55 -15.84 7.52 5.69
CA GLN A 55 -17.26 7.90 5.60
C GLN A 55 -18.15 7.12 6.57
N ARG A 56 -17.71 5.96 7.06
CA ARG A 56 -18.45 5.16 8.03
C ARG A 56 -17.91 5.34 9.43
N MET A 57 -18.74 5.08 10.41
CA MET A 57 -18.35 5.15 11.82
C MET A 57 -17.37 4.02 12.18
N ASN A 58 -16.68 4.17 13.30
CA ASN A 58 -15.81 3.16 13.91
C ASN A 58 -14.52 2.80 13.14
N TRP A 59 -14.19 3.46 12.05
CA TRP A 59 -12.93 3.21 11.33
C TRP A 59 -11.70 3.40 12.23
N LEU A 60 -11.73 4.43 13.08
CA LEU A 60 -10.63 4.71 14.01
C LEU A 60 -10.50 3.60 15.05
N SER A 61 -11.61 3.08 15.58
CA SER A 61 -11.60 1.96 16.53
C SER A 61 -11.01 0.69 15.90
N VAL A 62 -11.26 0.42 14.63
CA VAL A 62 -10.64 -0.70 13.92
C VAL A 62 -9.14 -0.51 13.83
N LEU A 63 -8.66 0.68 13.45
CA LEU A 63 -7.22 0.97 13.43
C LEU A 63 -6.58 0.85 14.82
N GLN A 64 -7.24 1.37 15.86
CA GLN A 64 -6.73 1.29 17.24
C GLN A 64 -6.65 -0.14 17.76
N ASN A 65 -7.59 -1.00 17.38
CA ASN A 65 -7.64 -2.38 17.87
C ASN A 65 -6.75 -3.33 17.08
N PHE A 66 -6.57 -3.13 15.79
CA PHE A 66 -5.89 -4.07 14.89
C PHE A 66 -4.67 -3.47 14.18
N GLY A 67 -4.63 -2.16 13.98
CA GLY A 67 -3.54 -1.48 13.27
C GLY A 67 -2.35 -1.16 14.17
N LYS A 68 -2.58 -0.69 15.38
CA LYS A 68 -1.51 -0.15 16.26
C LYS A 68 -0.37 -1.12 16.56
N ASP A 69 -0.63 -2.42 16.53
CA ASP A 69 0.34 -3.48 16.83
C ASP A 69 0.94 -4.11 15.56
N THR A 70 0.69 -3.51 14.39
CA THR A 70 1.25 -3.92 13.11
C THR A 70 2.42 -3.02 12.73
N GLN A 71 3.41 -3.56 12.03
CA GLN A 71 4.56 -2.78 11.55
C GLN A 71 4.21 -1.97 10.30
N LEU A 72 3.24 -2.44 9.51
CA LEU A 72 2.79 -1.79 8.28
C LEU A 72 1.27 -1.75 8.21
N VAL A 73 0.71 -0.57 7.93
CA VAL A 73 -0.70 -0.40 7.58
C VAL A 73 -0.78 0.27 6.22
N LEU A 74 -1.38 -0.44 5.26
CA LEU A 74 -1.54 -0.01 3.88
C LEU A 74 -3.00 0.40 3.65
N LEU A 75 -3.26 1.70 3.67
CA LEU A 75 -4.60 2.26 3.51
C LEU A 75 -4.83 2.72 2.08
N GLN A 76 -6.03 2.49 1.55
CA GLN A 76 -6.52 3.09 0.32
C GLN A 76 -7.72 3.99 0.64
N GLU A 77 -7.94 5.00 -0.20
CA GLU A 77 -8.92 6.06 0.03
C GLU A 77 -8.77 6.77 1.38
N ALA A 78 -7.57 6.82 1.91
CA ALA A 78 -7.30 7.50 3.17
C ALA A 78 -7.30 9.01 3.00
N GLN A 79 -8.17 9.70 3.73
CA GLN A 79 -8.14 11.16 3.85
C GLN A 79 -7.25 11.58 5.02
N SER A 80 -6.38 12.55 4.81
CA SER A 80 -5.52 13.12 5.85
C SER A 80 -6.29 14.06 6.79
N THR A 81 -7.34 13.52 7.43
CA THR A 81 -8.07 14.21 8.48
C THR A 81 -7.22 14.32 9.75
N PRO A 82 -7.48 15.31 10.63
CA PRO A 82 -6.75 15.44 11.89
C PRO A 82 -6.73 14.17 12.74
N ASP A 83 -7.82 13.41 12.77
CA ASP A 83 -7.91 12.18 13.56
C ASP A 83 -7.04 11.06 13.00
N LEU A 84 -7.03 10.87 11.66
CA LEU A 84 -6.16 9.89 11.04
C LEU A 84 -4.68 10.26 11.20
N ILE A 85 -4.33 11.53 10.99
CA ILE A 85 -2.95 12.00 11.16
C ILE A 85 -2.49 11.84 12.61
N ARG A 86 -3.35 12.16 13.58
CA ARG A 86 -3.04 11.96 15.00
C ARG A 86 -2.81 10.49 15.32
N PHE A 87 -3.67 9.60 14.85
CA PHE A 87 -3.47 8.16 15.00
C PHE A 87 -2.14 7.71 14.38
N ALA A 88 -1.90 8.09 13.13
CA ALA A 88 -0.71 7.71 12.39
C ALA A 88 0.58 8.17 13.08
N THR A 89 0.67 9.44 13.46
CA THR A 89 1.87 10.02 14.09
C THR A 89 2.06 9.59 15.55
N THR A 90 1.01 9.10 16.21
CA THR A 90 1.10 8.56 17.57
C THR A 90 1.67 7.14 17.57
N HIS A 91 1.30 6.30 16.62
CA HIS A 91 1.61 4.87 16.62
C HIS A 91 2.70 4.46 15.62
N TYR A 92 3.07 5.32 14.68
CA TYR A 92 4.02 5.01 13.61
C TYR A 92 5.09 6.09 13.49
N LEU A 93 6.27 5.68 13.03
CA LEU A 93 7.39 6.60 12.79
C LEU A 93 7.25 7.37 11.47
N SER A 94 6.52 6.84 10.50
CA SER A 94 6.28 7.49 9.23
C SER A 94 4.88 7.16 8.70
N ALA A 95 4.22 8.17 8.16
CA ALA A 95 2.99 8.03 7.41
C ALA A 95 3.14 8.76 6.09
N ASP A 96 3.19 8.01 5.00
CA ASP A 96 3.41 8.54 3.65
C ASP A 96 2.14 8.41 2.82
N GLN A 97 1.59 9.52 2.35
CA GLN A 97 0.37 9.57 1.54
C GLN A 97 0.68 10.07 0.13
N VAL A 98 0.15 9.40 -0.89
CA VAL A 98 0.13 9.91 -2.27
C VAL A 98 -1.25 10.46 -2.60
N PRO A 99 -1.44 11.79 -2.63
CA PRO A 99 -2.73 12.38 -2.90
C PRO A 99 -3.21 12.07 -4.33
N ALA A 100 -4.37 11.46 -4.44
CA ALA A 100 -5.12 11.31 -5.68
C ALA A 100 -6.10 12.47 -5.87
N ILE A 101 -6.78 12.87 -4.78
CA ILE A 101 -7.70 14.00 -4.67
C ILE A 101 -7.19 14.91 -3.56
N ILE A 102 -7.35 16.23 -3.70
CA ILE A 102 -6.75 17.21 -2.76
C ILE A 102 -7.81 17.84 -1.85
N LEU A 103 -9.05 18.00 -2.28
CA LEU A 103 -10.09 18.71 -1.53
C LEU A 103 -11.21 17.75 -1.10
N PRO A 104 -11.85 17.96 0.08
CA PRO A 104 -11.53 18.95 1.12
C PRO A 104 -10.24 18.62 1.88
N HIS A 105 -9.87 17.34 2.01
CA HIS A 105 -8.61 16.84 2.54
C HIS A 105 -7.90 16.02 1.49
N PRO A 106 -6.55 16.03 1.42
CA PRO A 106 -5.82 15.11 0.57
C PRO A 106 -6.25 13.67 0.84
N SER A 107 -6.58 12.92 -0.21
CA SER A 107 -6.95 11.52 -0.09
C SER A 107 -6.27 10.67 -1.16
N GLY A 108 -5.87 9.46 -0.80
CA GLY A 108 -5.21 8.53 -1.69
C GLY A 108 -4.71 7.31 -0.91
N VAL A 109 -3.70 6.63 -1.43
CA VAL A 109 -3.02 5.59 -0.65
C VAL A 109 -2.18 6.22 0.46
N MET A 110 -2.17 5.61 1.63
CA MET A 110 -1.35 6.01 2.77
C MET A 110 -0.70 4.78 3.39
N THR A 111 0.61 4.80 3.53
CA THR A 111 1.37 3.74 4.19
C THR A 111 1.86 4.22 5.53
N LEU A 112 1.40 3.58 6.61
CA LEU A 112 1.87 3.79 7.97
C LEU A 112 2.94 2.74 8.25
N SER A 113 4.07 3.15 8.81
CA SER A 113 5.19 2.23 9.05
C SER A 113 5.91 2.50 10.36
N ALA A 114 6.35 1.41 11.02
CA ALA A 114 7.14 1.43 12.24
C ALA A 114 8.59 1.91 12.03
N ALA A 115 8.99 2.14 10.78
CA ALA A 115 10.29 2.70 10.40
C ALA A 115 10.14 3.70 9.26
N GLN A 116 11.08 4.62 9.13
CA GLN A 116 11.14 5.46 7.93
C GLN A 116 11.69 4.63 6.76
N PRO A 117 11.07 4.71 5.57
CA PRO A 117 11.59 4.04 4.40
C PRO A 117 12.91 4.69 3.94
N VAL A 118 13.82 3.86 3.45
CA VAL A 118 15.07 4.32 2.80
C VAL A 118 14.87 4.72 1.34
N TYR A 119 13.72 4.39 0.78
CA TYR A 119 13.30 4.74 -0.59
C TYR A 119 11.80 4.99 -0.61
N CYS A 120 11.36 6.00 -1.34
CA CYS A 120 9.95 6.36 -1.48
C CYS A 120 9.68 6.85 -2.90
N CYS A 121 8.81 6.15 -3.63
CA CYS A 121 8.42 6.52 -4.99
C CYS A 121 6.88 6.60 -5.10
N PRO A 122 6.32 7.81 -5.08
CA PRO A 122 4.91 8.02 -5.34
C PRO A 122 4.58 7.87 -6.82
N LEU A 123 3.49 7.16 -7.12
CA LEU A 123 2.97 6.94 -8.46
C LEU A 123 1.51 7.39 -8.54
N ARG A 124 1.09 7.86 -9.70
CA ARG A 124 -0.26 8.35 -9.92
C ARG A 124 -0.69 8.07 -11.36
N GLU A 125 -1.87 7.46 -11.52
CA GLU A 125 -2.49 7.23 -12.82
C GLU A 125 -3.89 7.87 -12.87
N ARG A 126 -4.28 8.41 -14.03
CA ARG A 126 -5.60 9.02 -14.23
C ARG A 126 -6.55 8.06 -14.90
N GLU A 127 -7.76 7.99 -14.37
CA GLU A 127 -8.86 7.30 -15.02
C GLU A 127 -9.34 8.09 -16.25
N PRO A 128 -9.46 7.45 -17.40
CA PRO A 128 -9.79 8.17 -18.65
C PRO A 128 -11.21 8.74 -18.64
N LEU A 129 -12.18 8.09 -17.99
CA LEU A 129 -13.58 8.50 -18.00
C LEU A 129 -13.88 9.61 -17.01
N LEU A 130 -13.59 9.39 -15.74
CA LEU A 130 -13.93 10.32 -14.67
C LEU A 130 -12.82 11.33 -14.39
N ARG A 131 -11.67 11.19 -15.06
CA ARG A 131 -10.46 11.99 -14.82
C ARG A 131 -9.99 11.99 -13.35
N LEU A 132 -10.55 11.08 -12.55
CA LEU A 132 -10.09 10.85 -11.18
C LEU A 132 -8.71 10.22 -11.23
N ALA A 133 -7.87 10.59 -10.29
CA ALA A 133 -6.58 9.94 -10.16
C ALA A 133 -6.68 8.79 -9.16
N LYS A 134 -5.93 7.75 -9.44
CA LYS A 134 -5.60 6.69 -8.49
C LYS A 134 -4.12 6.73 -8.20
N SER A 135 -3.74 6.37 -7.00
CA SER A 135 -2.36 6.48 -6.55
C SER A 135 -1.81 5.13 -6.09
N SER A 136 -0.50 5.04 -6.13
CA SER A 136 0.27 3.93 -5.57
C SER A 136 1.51 4.50 -4.90
N LEU A 137 2.03 3.79 -3.92
CA LEU A 137 3.23 4.18 -3.21
C LEU A 137 4.17 2.98 -3.12
N VAL A 138 5.39 3.16 -3.59
CA VAL A 138 6.48 2.19 -3.42
C VAL A 138 7.40 2.72 -2.33
N THR A 139 7.59 1.93 -1.29
CA THR A 139 8.55 2.20 -0.20
C THR A 139 9.49 1.02 -0.03
N VAL A 140 10.70 1.29 0.45
CA VAL A 140 11.68 0.24 0.77
C VAL A 140 12.19 0.46 2.19
N TYR A 141 12.25 -0.61 2.94
CA TYR A 141 12.68 -0.60 4.33
C TYR A 141 13.92 -1.49 4.51
N ALA A 142 14.86 -1.03 5.32
CA ALA A 142 15.99 -1.86 5.74
C ALA A 142 15.53 -2.88 6.78
N LEU A 143 16.06 -4.11 6.69
CA LEU A 143 15.83 -5.21 7.62
C LEU A 143 17.10 -5.54 8.40
N GLN A 144 16.95 -6.19 9.57
CA GLN A 144 18.07 -6.54 10.45
C GLN A 144 19.12 -7.44 9.79
N ASN A 145 18.69 -8.33 8.90
CA ASN A 145 19.57 -9.25 8.18
C ASN A 145 20.33 -8.60 7.01
N GLY A 146 20.26 -7.26 6.88
CA GLY A 146 20.86 -6.52 5.76
C GLY A 146 20.06 -6.57 4.46
N GLN A 147 18.97 -7.32 4.41
CA GLN A 147 18.04 -7.31 3.28
C GLN A 147 17.20 -6.03 3.28
N ARG A 148 16.46 -5.83 2.21
CA ARG A 148 15.53 -4.72 2.05
C ARG A 148 14.16 -5.26 1.64
N LEU A 149 13.12 -4.83 2.32
CA LEU A 149 11.74 -5.13 1.99
C LEU A 149 11.17 -4.00 1.12
N MET A 150 10.74 -4.34 -0.08
CA MET A 150 9.91 -3.43 -0.89
C MET A 150 8.45 -3.62 -0.54
N VAL A 151 7.76 -2.52 -0.29
CA VAL A 151 6.32 -2.49 0.00
C VAL A 151 5.62 -1.59 -1.01
N ILE A 152 4.60 -2.13 -1.66
CA ILE A 152 3.80 -1.43 -2.65
C ILE A 152 2.36 -1.38 -2.16
N ASN A 153 1.89 -0.18 -1.87
CA ASN A 153 0.50 0.11 -1.56
C ASN A 153 -0.19 0.62 -2.82
N ILE A 154 -1.20 -0.09 -3.33
CA ILE A 154 -1.87 0.25 -4.58
C ILE A 154 -3.36 0.50 -4.37
N HIS A 155 -3.87 1.54 -5.04
CA HIS A 155 -5.26 1.69 -5.39
C HIS A 155 -5.35 1.76 -6.92
N ALA A 156 -5.77 0.67 -7.54
CA ALA A 156 -5.80 0.56 -8.99
C ALA A 156 -6.94 1.38 -9.60
N VAL A 157 -6.77 1.77 -10.86
CA VAL A 157 -7.81 2.45 -11.63
C VAL A 157 -9.07 1.60 -11.69
N ASN A 158 -10.23 2.24 -11.49
CA ASN A 158 -11.53 1.55 -11.45
C ASN A 158 -12.28 1.75 -12.77
N PHE A 159 -12.54 2.98 -13.14
CA PHE A 159 -13.37 3.34 -14.30
C PHE A 159 -12.52 3.54 -15.55
N SER A 160 -12.20 2.44 -16.25
CA SER A 160 -11.55 2.47 -17.55
C SER A 160 -12.18 1.43 -18.48
N PHE A 161 -12.32 1.77 -19.77
CA PHE A 161 -12.64 0.78 -20.78
C PHE A 161 -11.43 -0.10 -21.04
N GLY A 162 -11.66 -1.40 -21.19
CA GLY A 162 -10.59 -2.36 -21.42
C GLY A 162 -9.60 -2.45 -20.24
N VAL A 163 -8.40 -2.92 -20.52
CA VAL A 163 -7.34 -3.16 -19.53
C VAL A 163 -6.07 -2.33 -19.78
N GLU A 164 -6.06 -1.45 -20.77
CA GLU A 164 -4.83 -0.72 -21.16
C GLU A 164 -4.29 0.16 -20.02
N VAL A 165 -5.15 1.00 -19.43
CA VAL A 165 -4.74 1.88 -18.32
C VAL A 165 -4.40 1.06 -17.07
N TYR A 166 -5.12 -0.03 -16.83
CA TYR A 166 -4.86 -0.95 -15.75
C TYR A 166 -3.47 -1.62 -15.88
N THR A 167 -3.17 -2.16 -17.07
CA THR A 167 -1.86 -2.76 -17.35
C THR A 167 -0.73 -1.75 -17.33
N LYS A 168 -0.98 -0.51 -17.79
CA LYS A 168 -0.01 0.60 -17.71
C LYS A 168 0.33 0.92 -16.25
N GLN A 169 -0.66 0.97 -15.35
CA GLN A 169 -0.42 1.18 -13.92
C GLN A 169 0.41 0.04 -13.32
N LEU A 170 0.09 -1.22 -13.65
CA LEU A 170 0.88 -2.38 -13.23
C LEU A 170 2.31 -2.33 -13.79
N ALA A 171 2.49 -1.92 -15.05
CA ALA A 171 3.81 -1.80 -15.66
C ALA A 171 4.71 -0.79 -14.92
N ALA A 172 4.16 0.36 -14.51
CA ALA A 172 4.91 1.34 -13.73
C ALA A 172 5.37 0.78 -12.36
N ILE A 173 4.58 -0.09 -11.74
CA ILE A 173 4.95 -0.84 -10.54
C ILE A 173 6.01 -1.89 -10.87
N GLY A 174 5.86 -2.58 -12.01
CA GLY A 174 6.80 -3.57 -12.48
C GLY A 174 8.21 -3.04 -12.68
N GLU A 175 8.35 -1.81 -13.18
CA GLU A 175 9.63 -1.10 -13.30
C GLU A 175 10.36 -0.99 -11.95
N GLN A 176 9.62 -0.82 -10.86
CA GLN A 176 10.19 -0.79 -9.51
C GLN A 176 10.62 -2.20 -9.05
N LEU A 177 9.74 -3.20 -9.26
CA LEU A 177 9.97 -4.58 -8.82
C LEU A 177 11.11 -5.29 -9.54
N VAL A 178 11.31 -5.01 -10.82
CA VAL A 178 12.39 -5.61 -11.64
C VAL A 178 13.77 -5.28 -11.09
N HIS A 179 13.94 -4.07 -10.57
CA HIS A 179 15.22 -3.61 -10.01
C HIS A 179 15.41 -3.98 -8.54
N HIS A 180 14.36 -4.48 -7.87
CA HIS A 180 14.43 -4.89 -6.47
C HIS A 180 14.82 -6.36 -6.32
N GLN A 181 15.86 -6.61 -5.54
CA GLN A 181 16.24 -7.94 -5.07
C GLN A 181 15.85 -8.08 -3.59
N GLY A 182 15.30 -9.25 -3.24
CA GLY A 182 14.86 -9.53 -1.89
C GLY A 182 13.34 -9.52 -1.72
N PRO A 183 12.89 -9.58 -0.46
CA PRO A 183 11.48 -9.69 -0.13
C PRO A 183 10.66 -8.50 -0.61
N ALA A 184 9.44 -8.78 -1.07
CA ALA A 184 8.52 -7.75 -1.50
C ALA A 184 7.08 -8.09 -1.13
N ILE A 185 6.30 -7.05 -0.84
CA ILE A 185 4.86 -7.09 -0.62
C ILE A 185 4.22 -6.09 -1.56
N MET A 186 3.21 -6.52 -2.31
CA MET A 186 2.36 -5.67 -3.12
C MET A 186 0.90 -5.90 -2.72
N ALA A 187 0.25 -4.90 -2.16
CA ALA A 187 -1.08 -5.06 -1.60
C ALA A 187 -1.95 -3.82 -1.76
N GLY A 188 -3.25 -4.01 -1.69
CA GLY A 188 -4.24 -2.94 -1.72
C GLY A 188 -5.51 -3.30 -2.47
N ASP A 189 -6.21 -2.28 -2.93
CA ASP A 189 -7.41 -2.39 -3.75
C ASP A 189 -7.02 -2.38 -5.24
N PHE A 190 -7.10 -3.55 -5.85
CA PHE A 190 -6.73 -3.75 -7.26
C PHE A 190 -7.89 -3.54 -8.23
N ASN A 191 -9.11 -3.30 -7.75
CA ASN A 191 -10.28 -3.14 -8.61
C ASN A 191 -10.36 -4.20 -9.74
N ALA A 192 -10.04 -5.45 -9.43
CA ALA A 192 -9.91 -6.55 -10.39
C ALA A 192 -11.28 -7.23 -10.68
N TRP A 193 -12.31 -6.41 -10.92
CA TRP A 193 -13.70 -6.84 -11.06
C TRP A 193 -14.04 -7.52 -12.39
N SER A 194 -13.15 -7.55 -13.38
CA SER A 194 -13.38 -8.24 -14.66
C SER A 194 -12.38 -9.37 -14.89
N GLN A 195 -12.76 -10.34 -15.73
CA GLN A 195 -11.87 -11.44 -16.10
C GLN A 195 -10.56 -10.96 -16.74
N GLN A 196 -10.65 -9.91 -17.57
CA GLN A 196 -9.46 -9.34 -18.22
C GLN A 196 -8.50 -8.74 -17.20
N ARG A 197 -9.02 -8.05 -16.15
CA ARG A 197 -8.20 -7.47 -15.07
C ARG A 197 -7.55 -8.55 -14.21
N ILE A 198 -8.30 -9.57 -13.81
CA ILE A 198 -7.75 -10.73 -13.08
C ILE A 198 -6.65 -11.41 -13.89
N SER A 199 -6.88 -11.65 -15.18
CA SER A 199 -5.87 -12.28 -16.04
C SER A 199 -4.62 -11.41 -16.19
N ALA A 200 -4.78 -10.08 -16.31
CA ALA A 200 -3.65 -9.16 -16.37
C ALA A 200 -2.87 -9.13 -15.04
N LEU A 201 -3.58 -9.09 -13.91
CA LEU A 201 -2.98 -9.11 -12.58
C LEU A 201 -2.21 -10.40 -12.31
N ASN A 202 -2.80 -11.55 -12.63
CA ASN A 202 -2.15 -12.86 -12.44
C ASN A 202 -0.89 -13.01 -13.32
N ARG A 203 -0.94 -12.58 -14.58
CA ARG A 203 0.26 -12.57 -15.44
C ARG A 203 1.35 -11.65 -14.90
N PHE A 204 0.97 -10.47 -14.43
CA PHE A 204 1.89 -9.53 -13.82
C PHE A 204 2.55 -10.15 -12.56
N ALA A 205 1.75 -10.70 -11.65
CA ALA A 205 2.25 -11.32 -10.42
C ALA A 205 3.21 -12.47 -10.73
N ALA A 206 2.84 -13.36 -11.65
CA ALA A 206 3.71 -14.46 -12.09
C ALA A 206 5.03 -13.96 -12.69
N GLY A 207 4.98 -12.94 -13.56
CA GLY A 207 6.18 -12.34 -14.16
C GLY A 207 7.11 -11.70 -13.14
N MET A 208 6.57 -11.20 -12.03
CA MET A 208 7.34 -10.60 -10.92
C MET A 208 7.67 -11.61 -9.80
N ARG A 209 7.38 -12.89 -9.99
CA ARG A 209 7.57 -13.96 -9.00
C ARG A 209 6.84 -13.71 -7.68
N LEU A 210 5.69 -13.05 -7.75
CA LEU A 210 4.83 -12.78 -6.62
C LEU A 210 3.82 -13.92 -6.45
N GLN A 211 3.55 -14.30 -5.22
CA GLN A 211 2.53 -15.26 -4.82
C GLN A 211 1.37 -14.51 -4.16
N GLU A 212 0.14 -14.95 -4.37
CA GLU A 212 -1.03 -14.40 -3.68
C GLU A 212 -1.17 -15.04 -2.30
N VAL A 213 -1.49 -14.21 -1.29
CA VAL A 213 -1.89 -14.70 0.04
C VAL A 213 -3.29 -15.30 -0.05
N CYS A 214 -3.43 -16.55 0.39
CA CYS A 214 -4.74 -17.22 0.48
C CYS A 214 -5.42 -16.87 1.81
N PHE A 215 -6.72 -16.60 1.76
CA PHE A 215 -7.57 -16.38 2.93
C PHE A 215 -8.56 -17.55 3.02
N VAL A 216 -8.51 -18.31 4.11
CA VAL A 216 -9.35 -19.54 4.28
C VAL A 216 -10.83 -19.17 4.35
N ASP A 217 -11.17 -18.14 5.11
CA ASP A 217 -12.51 -17.56 5.17
C ASP A 217 -12.51 -16.23 4.43
N ASP A 218 -12.68 -16.33 3.10
CA ASP A 218 -12.51 -15.18 2.20
C ASP A 218 -13.72 -14.24 2.21
N GLN A 219 -13.76 -13.35 3.20
CA GLN A 219 -14.73 -12.28 3.36
C GLN A 219 -14.25 -10.94 2.72
N ARG A 220 -13.32 -10.98 1.78
CA ARG A 220 -12.89 -9.78 1.03
C ARG A 220 -14.06 -9.15 0.28
N ARG A 221 -14.03 -7.84 0.11
CA ARG A 221 -14.99 -7.12 -0.75
C ARG A 221 -14.96 -7.70 -2.15
N LYS A 222 -16.13 -8.02 -2.70
CA LYS A 222 -16.28 -8.56 -4.04
C LYS A 222 -17.10 -7.66 -4.93
N ALA A 223 -16.74 -7.59 -6.21
CA ALA A 223 -17.54 -7.03 -7.28
C ALA A 223 -17.66 -8.07 -8.41
N PHE A 224 -18.87 -8.30 -8.87
CA PHE A 224 -19.17 -9.34 -9.87
C PHE A 224 -18.61 -10.73 -9.49
N GLY A 225 -18.67 -11.07 -8.20
CA GLY A 225 -18.19 -12.34 -7.65
C GLY A 225 -16.66 -12.44 -7.48
N ARG A 226 -15.89 -11.38 -7.79
CA ARG A 226 -14.42 -11.37 -7.70
C ARG A 226 -13.94 -10.48 -6.57
N PRO A 227 -12.92 -10.90 -5.80
CA PRO A 227 -12.33 -10.04 -4.79
C PRO A 227 -11.66 -8.82 -5.43
N LEU A 228 -11.69 -7.70 -4.71
CA LEU A 228 -11.07 -6.43 -5.13
C LEU A 228 -9.72 -6.21 -4.48
N ASP A 229 -9.55 -6.72 -3.25
CA ASP A 229 -8.38 -6.50 -2.41
C ASP A 229 -7.48 -7.74 -2.43
N PHE A 230 -6.18 -7.53 -2.59
CA PHE A 230 -5.20 -8.61 -2.66
C PHE A 230 -3.96 -8.25 -1.84
N VAL A 231 -3.25 -9.30 -1.41
CA VAL A 231 -1.90 -9.25 -0.89
C VAL A 231 -1.04 -10.22 -1.68
N PHE A 232 -0.04 -9.69 -2.36
CA PHE A 232 0.99 -10.47 -3.05
C PHE A 232 2.32 -10.33 -2.33
N TYR A 233 3.14 -11.37 -2.35
CA TYR A 233 4.44 -11.39 -1.69
C TYR A 233 5.45 -12.26 -2.45
N ARG A 234 6.72 -12.02 -2.17
CA ARG A 234 7.82 -12.92 -2.57
C ARG A 234 8.92 -12.91 -1.50
N GLU A 235 9.66 -14.01 -1.41
CA GLU A 235 10.77 -14.19 -0.47
C GLU A 235 10.38 -13.91 0.99
N LEU A 236 9.18 -14.33 1.36
CA LEU A 236 8.60 -14.29 2.71
C LEU A 236 7.81 -15.58 2.95
N ILE A 237 7.57 -15.88 4.21
CA ILE A 237 6.69 -16.99 4.63
C ILE A 237 5.42 -16.39 5.22
N VAL A 238 4.25 -16.83 4.75
CA VAL A 238 2.96 -16.46 5.37
C VAL A 238 2.72 -17.38 6.57
N ASN A 239 2.69 -16.80 7.76
CA ASN A 239 2.39 -17.54 9.00
C ASN A 239 0.88 -17.60 9.25
N GLN A 240 0.20 -16.46 9.07
CA GLN A 240 -1.23 -16.32 9.29
C GLN A 240 -1.81 -15.28 8.35
N SER A 241 -3.06 -15.52 7.92
CA SER A 241 -3.84 -14.56 7.14
C SER A 241 -5.29 -14.62 7.54
N SER A 242 -5.96 -13.47 7.60
CA SER A 242 -7.38 -13.38 7.92
C SER A 242 -8.01 -12.13 7.30
N VAL A 243 -9.33 -12.17 7.14
CA VAL A 243 -10.14 -11.04 6.74
C VAL A 243 -10.99 -10.63 7.94
N LEU A 244 -10.86 -9.40 8.39
CA LEU A 244 -11.63 -8.87 9.51
C LEU A 244 -12.97 -8.33 9.01
N VAL A 245 -14.07 -8.98 9.36
CA VAL A 245 -15.40 -8.48 9.01
C VAL A 245 -15.74 -7.24 9.82
N THR A 246 -16.07 -6.14 9.14
CA THR A 246 -16.42 -4.87 9.79
C THR A 246 -17.46 -4.10 9.00
N THR A 247 -18.19 -3.24 9.70
CA THR A 247 -19.11 -2.25 9.10
C THR A 247 -18.47 -0.86 8.95
N ALA A 248 -17.22 -0.71 9.38
CA ALA A 248 -16.50 0.57 9.40
C ALA A 248 -16.01 1.05 8.02
N SER A 249 -16.08 0.20 7.01
CA SER A 249 -15.84 0.51 5.60
C SER A 249 -16.76 -0.35 4.73
N ASP A 250 -16.77 -0.13 3.43
CA ASP A 250 -17.35 -1.05 2.46
C ASP A 250 -16.36 -2.14 2.03
N HIS A 251 -15.10 -2.06 2.46
CA HIS A 251 -14.08 -3.11 2.37
C HIS A 251 -13.73 -3.63 3.76
N ASN A 252 -13.44 -4.93 3.82
CA ASN A 252 -12.96 -5.59 5.03
C ASN A 252 -11.42 -5.55 5.09
N PRO A 253 -10.81 -5.22 6.24
CA PRO A 253 -9.36 -5.26 6.40
C PRO A 253 -8.79 -6.65 6.20
N LEU A 254 -7.64 -6.72 5.53
CA LEU A 254 -6.82 -7.92 5.40
C LEU A 254 -5.68 -7.84 6.44
N LEU A 255 -5.53 -8.88 7.22
CA LEU A 255 -4.47 -9.03 8.23
C LEU A 255 -3.58 -10.18 7.82
N VAL A 256 -2.28 -9.91 7.67
CA VAL A 256 -1.30 -10.94 7.28
C VAL A 256 -0.08 -10.85 8.17
N GLU A 257 0.36 -12.00 8.64
CA GLU A 257 1.61 -12.15 9.36
C GLU A 257 2.62 -12.91 8.50
N PHE A 258 3.79 -12.31 8.33
CA PHE A 258 4.91 -12.88 7.58
C PHE A 258 6.10 -13.14 8.47
N SER A 259 6.91 -14.13 8.10
CA SER A 259 8.29 -14.31 8.57
C SER A 259 9.27 -14.04 7.44
N LEU A 260 10.45 -13.54 7.79
CA LEU A 260 11.60 -13.47 6.89
C LEU A 260 12.13 -14.87 6.61
N ILE A 261 12.69 -15.09 5.42
CA ILE A 261 13.40 -16.32 5.03
C ILE A 261 14.86 -16.21 5.44
#